data_a07e2399dfc57026b2d048babb35d1da
#
_entry.id   a07e2399dfc57026b2d048babb35d1da
#
_cell.length_a   1.000
_cell.length_b   1.000
_cell.length_c   1.000
_cell.angle_alpha   90.00
_cell.angle_beta   90.00
_cell.angle_gamma   90.00
#
_symmetry.space_group_name_H-M   'P 1'
#
loop_
_entity.id
_entity.type
_entity.pdbx_description
1 polymer ?
#
loop_
_entity_poly.entity_id
_entity_poly.type
_entity_poly.pdbx_seq_one_letter_code
_entity_poly.pdbx_strand_id
1 'polypeptide(L)'
;AIVRKVPASTIADIEFAQTQIRNFAQHQRAAIRDIEVETLPGVKLGHRNIPVESVGCYVPGGRYPMVASAHMSIVTARTAGVSRIIACTPPNQGE
;
A
#
# COMPACT_ATOMS: atom_id res chain seq x y z
N ALA A 1 -8.23 -15.88 -15.83
CA ALA A 1 -7.85 -17.25 -16.12
C ALA A 1 -7.00 -17.87 -15.01
N ILE A 2 -5.92 -17.20 -14.59
CA ILE A 2 -5.04 -17.72 -13.52
C ILE A 2 -5.77 -17.73 -12.15
N VAL A 3 -6.60 -16.75 -11.89
CA VAL A 3 -7.36 -16.65 -10.63
C VAL A 3 -8.26 -17.86 -10.42
N ARG A 4 -8.78 -18.45 -11.49
CA ARG A 4 -9.65 -19.64 -11.39
C ARG A 4 -8.91 -20.88 -10.86
N LYS A 5 -7.57 -20.88 -10.94
CA LYS A 5 -6.75 -21.99 -10.46
C LYS A 5 -6.46 -21.89 -8.97
N VAL A 6 -6.79 -20.77 -8.35
CA VAL A 6 -6.52 -20.54 -6.93
C VAL A 6 -7.71 -21.07 -6.11
N PRO A 7 -7.46 -21.92 -5.08
CA PRO A 7 -8.53 -22.40 -4.22
C PRO A 7 -9.29 -21.27 -3.55
N ALA A 8 -10.59 -21.45 -3.33
CA ALA A 8 -11.42 -20.46 -2.67
C ALA A 8 -10.94 -20.12 -1.26
N SER A 9 -10.42 -21.11 -0.54
CA SER A 9 -9.86 -20.89 0.81
C SER A 9 -8.65 -19.95 0.76
N THR A 10 -7.80 -20.07 -0.25
CA THR A 10 -6.64 -19.19 -0.42
C THR A 10 -7.09 -17.75 -0.73
N ILE A 11 -8.11 -17.60 -1.55
CA ILE A 11 -8.66 -16.27 -1.86
C ILE A 11 -9.22 -15.63 -0.58
N ALA A 12 -9.93 -16.40 0.25
CA ALA A 12 -10.46 -15.91 1.52
C ALA A 12 -9.34 -15.47 2.47
N ASP A 13 -8.24 -16.20 2.52
CA ASP A 13 -7.08 -15.85 3.32
C ASP A 13 -6.43 -14.54 2.84
N ILE A 14 -6.34 -14.37 1.52
CA ILE A 14 -5.81 -13.15 0.92
C ILE A 14 -6.70 -11.95 1.27
N GLU A 15 -8.00 -12.10 1.13
CA GLU A 15 -8.95 -11.03 1.46
C GLU A 15 -8.87 -10.66 2.94
N PHE A 16 -8.74 -11.65 3.81
CA PHE A 16 -8.56 -11.42 5.25
C PHE A 16 -7.27 -10.62 5.51
N ALA A 17 -6.16 -11.04 4.90
CA ALA A 17 -4.88 -10.34 5.07
C ALA A 17 -4.95 -8.89 4.57
N GLN A 18 -5.56 -8.67 3.42
CA GLN A 18 -5.73 -7.32 2.87
C GLN A 18 -6.59 -6.44 3.80
N THR A 19 -7.62 -7.01 4.40
CA THR A 19 -8.47 -6.29 5.34
C THR A 19 -7.69 -5.85 6.57
N GLN A 20 -6.83 -6.72 7.11
CA GLN A 20 -6.00 -6.38 8.27
C GLN A 20 -5.02 -5.25 7.95
N ILE A 21 -4.36 -5.33 6.80
CA ILE A 21 -3.41 -4.30 6.36
C ILE A 21 -4.14 -2.97 6.14
N ARG A 22 -5.29 -3.00 5.49
CA ARG A 22 -6.08 -1.81 5.23
C ARG A 22 -6.53 -1.15 6.52
N ASN A 23 -7.03 -1.93 7.47
CA ASN A 23 -7.49 -1.40 8.76
C ASN A 23 -6.36 -0.70 9.50
N PHE A 24 -5.19 -1.32 9.55
CA PHE A 24 -4.04 -0.70 10.22
C PHE A 24 -3.58 0.55 9.48
N ALA A 25 -3.51 0.50 8.16
CA ALA A 25 -3.11 1.66 7.35
C ALA A 25 -4.08 2.83 7.53
N GLN A 26 -5.37 2.57 7.65
CA GLN A 26 -6.37 3.62 7.90
C GLN A 26 -6.14 4.30 9.25
N HIS A 27 -5.80 3.53 10.27
CA HIS A 27 -5.47 4.09 11.58
C HIS A 27 -4.18 4.92 11.54
N GLN A 28 -3.17 4.43 10.82
CA GLN A 28 -1.93 5.18 10.64
C GLN A 28 -2.17 6.50 9.92
N ARG A 29 -2.96 6.46 8.84
CA ARG A 29 -3.30 7.67 8.09
C ARG A 29 -4.06 8.68 8.97
N ALA A 30 -4.98 8.21 9.77
CA ALA A 30 -5.75 9.07 10.67
C ALA A 30 -4.87 9.75 11.72
N ALA A 31 -3.74 9.13 12.08
CA ALA A 31 -2.79 9.70 13.04
C ALA A 31 -1.84 10.72 12.42
N ILE A 32 -1.72 10.75 11.10
CA ILE A 32 -0.87 11.70 10.38
C ILE A 32 -1.67 12.97 10.12
N ARG A 33 -1.22 14.08 10.67
CA ARG A 33 -1.93 15.36 10.57
C ARG A 33 -1.09 16.42 9.92
N ASP A 34 -1.75 17.29 9.17
CA ASP A 34 -1.14 18.53 8.72
C ASP A 34 -0.99 19.45 9.93
N ILE A 35 0.12 20.17 9.98
CA ILE A 35 0.42 21.07 11.08
C ILE A 35 0.72 22.44 10.52
N GLU A 36 0.13 23.46 11.13
CA GLU A 36 0.50 24.85 10.90
C GLU A 36 0.47 25.54 12.26
N VAL A 37 1.62 26.03 12.71
CA VAL A 37 1.76 26.67 14.01
C VAL A 37 2.50 27.99 13.88
N GLU A 38 2.14 28.95 14.71
CA GLU A 38 2.85 30.22 14.79
C GLU A 38 3.83 30.15 15.96
N THR A 39 5.13 30.05 15.63
CA THR A 39 6.19 29.89 16.62
C THR A 39 6.67 31.24 17.20
N LEU A 40 6.57 32.27 16.40
CA LEU A 40 6.81 33.66 16.77
C LEU A 40 5.75 34.50 16.09
N PRO A 41 5.43 35.70 16.60
CA PRO A 41 4.46 36.56 15.92
C PRO A 41 4.84 36.80 14.47
N GLY A 42 3.94 36.41 13.55
CA GLY A 42 4.14 36.53 12.10
C GLY A 42 4.93 35.41 11.45
N VAL A 43 5.45 34.43 12.23
CA VAL A 43 6.20 33.29 11.68
C VAL A 43 5.37 32.01 11.81
N LYS A 44 4.88 31.51 10.69
CA LYS A 44 4.09 30.28 10.65
C LYS A 44 4.91 29.15 10.03
N LEU A 45 4.98 28.03 10.73
CA LEU A 45 5.68 26.82 10.29
C LEU A 45 4.70 25.67 10.24
N GLY A 46 4.90 24.78 9.29
CA GLY A 46 4.02 23.62 9.17
C GLY A 46 4.51 22.58 8.22
N HIS A 47 3.72 21.54 8.08
CA HIS A 47 3.92 20.52 7.04
C HIS A 47 2.57 20.03 6.53
N ARG A 48 2.59 19.46 5.34
CA ARG A 48 1.44 18.84 4.73
C ARG A 48 1.76 17.40 4.36
N ASN A 49 0.75 16.55 4.48
CA ASN A 49 0.83 15.16 4.05
C ASN A 49 0.10 15.04 2.72
N ILE A 50 0.85 14.98 1.63
CA ILE A 50 0.30 14.96 0.28
C ILE A 50 0.63 13.62 -0.37
N PRO A 51 -0.38 12.82 -0.78
CA PRO A 51 -0.11 11.59 -1.48
C PRO A 51 0.47 11.88 -2.87
N VAL A 52 1.41 11.03 -3.29
CA VAL A 52 1.92 11.11 -4.66
C VAL A 52 0.82 10.67 -5.62
N GLU A 53 0.87 11.15 -6.85
CA GLU A 53 -0.15 10.83 -7.85
C GLU A 53 -0.05 9.38 -8.32
N SER A 54 1.16 8.90 -8.53
CA SER A 54 1.42 7.55 -9.03
C SER A 54 2.55 6.91 -8.26
N VAL A 55 2.47 5.60 -8.07
CA VAL A 55 3.51 4.84 -7.39
C VAL A 55 3.70 3.49 -8.07
N GLY A 56 4.94 3.03 -8.12
CA GLY A 56 5.28 1.67 -8.52
C GLY A 56 5.55 0.83 -7.30
N CYS A 57 4.89 -0.32 -7.20
CA CYS A 57 5.08 -1.26 -6.11
C CYS A 57 5.84 -2.47 -6.64
N TYR A 58 7.07 -2.66 -6.19
CA TYR A 58 7.86 -3.81 -6.60
C TYR A 58 7.56 -4.98 -5.66
N VAL A 59 7.14 -6.09 -6.25
CA VAL A 59 6.88 -7.32 -5.51
C VAL A 59 8.02 -8.29 -5.79
N PRO A 60 8.92 -8.54 -4.83
CA PRO A 60 10.00 -9.49 -5.04
C PRO A 60 9.47 -10.88 -5.36
N GLY A 61 10.16 -11.56 -6.26
CA GLY A 61 9.76 -12.89 -6.71
C GLY A 61 10.96 -13.61 -7.32
N GLY A 62 10.70 -14.40 -8.36
CA GLY A 62 11.71 -15.19 -9.02
C GLY A 62 11.91 -16.52 -8.33
N ARG A 63 12.82 -16.61 -7.40
CA ARG A 63 13.08 -17.86 -6.69
C ARG A 63 11.97 -18.20 -5.68
N TYR A 64 11.52 -17.19 -4.93
CA TYR A 64 10.46 -17.35 -3.94
C TYR A 64 9.47 -16.18 -4.10
N PRO A 65 8.21 -16.46 -4.41
CA PRO A 65 7.21 -15.40 -4.45
C PRO A 65 6.95 -14.81 -3.07
N MET A 66 7.03 -13.49 -2.97
CA MET A 66 6.76 -12.78 -1.71
C MET A 66 5.40 -12.14 -1.75
N VAL A 67 4.37 -12.96 -1.59
CA VAL A 67 2.98 -12.55 -1.74
C VAL A 67 2.59 -11.44 -0.76
N ALA A 68 3.10 -11.49 0.46
CA ALA A 68 2.81 -10.48 1.47
C ALA A 68 3.26 -9.07 1.03
N SER A 69 4.37 -8.98 0.28
CA SER A 69 4.87 -7.70 -0.21
C SER A 69 3.87 -6.99 -1.12
N ALA A 70 3.10 -7.75 -1.91
CA ALA A 70 2.06 -7.19 -2.76
C ALA A 70 0.98 -6.49 -1.92
N HIS A 71 0.49 -7.16 -0.88
CA HIS A 71 -0.54 -6.60 -0.02
C HIS A 71 -0.03 -5.40 0.75
N MET A 72 1.16 -5.51 1.32
CA MET A 72 1.73 -4.46 2.16
C MET A 72 2.02 -3.19 1.38
N SER A 73 2.46 -3.29 0.14
CA SER A 73 2.77 -2.12 -0.67
C SER A 73 1.52 -1.53 -1.33
N ILE A 74 0.72 -2.36 -1.99
CA ILE A 74 -0.42 -1.89 -2.79
C ILE A 74 -1.55 -1.36 -1.91
N VAL A 75 -1.96 -2.12 -0.90
CA VAL A 75 -3.06 -1.71 -0.01
C VAL A 75 -2.69 -0.47 0.78
N THR A 76 -1.45 -0.39 1.25
CA THR A 76 -0.95 0.77 1.98
C THR A 76 -0.94 2.02 1.10
N ALA A 77 -0.45 1.90 -0.14
CA ALA A 77 -0.45 3.01 -1.10
C ALA A 77 -1.88 3.49 -1.41
N ARG A 78 -2.80 2.56 -1.60
CA ARG A 78 -4.20 2.89 -1.86
C ARG A 78 -4.82 3.64 -0.68
N THR A 79 -4.56 3.18 0.52
CA THR A 79 -5.06 3.83 1.74
C THR A 79 -4.48 5.22 1.93
N ALA A 80 -3.22 5.42 1.51
CA ALA A 80 -2.58 6.73 1.56
C ALA A 80 -3.18 7.75 0.58
N GLY A 81 -4.01 7.30 -0.36
CA GLY A 81 -4.67 8.20 -1.31
C GLY A 81 -4.01 8.27 -2.67
N VAL A 82 -3.08 7.35 -2.98
CA VAL A 82 -2.43 7.30 -4.29
C VAL A 82 -3.45 6.83 -5.34
N SER A 83 -3.67 7.62 -6.37
CA SER A 83 -4.70 7.32 -7.38
C SER A 83 -4.25 6.30 -8.41
N ARG A 84 -2.96 6.25 -8.74
CA ARG A 84 -2.42 5.31 -9.72
C ARG A 84 -1.36 4.43 -9.08
N ILE A 85 -1.62 3.14 -9.02
CA ILE A 85 -0.74 2.17 -8.39
C ILE A 85 -0.43 1.08 -9.40
N ILE A 86 0.85 0.87 -9.70
CA ILE A 86 1.32 -0.14 -10.65
C ILE A 86 2.18 -1.13 -9.88
N ALA A 87 1.84 -2.41 -9.99
CA ALA A 87 2.64 -3.47 -9.39
C ALA A 87 3.57 -4.08 -10.44
N CYS A 88 4.81 -4.29 -10.06
CA CYS A 88 5.82 -4.91 -10.91
C CYS A 88 6.44 -6.07 -10.16
N THR A 89 6.60 -7.19 -10.85
CA THR A 89 7.24 -8.38 -10.30
C THR A 89 8.04 -9.07 -11.40
N PRO A 90 9.17 -9.72 -11.07
CA PRO A 90 9.90 -10.48 -12.09
C PRO A 90 9.08 -11.70 -12.52
N PRO A 91 9.28 -12.17 -13.76
CA PRO A 91 8.61 -13.37 -14.21
C PRO A 91 9.08 -14.60 -13.43
N ASN A 92 8.17 -15.54 -13.24
CA ASN A 92 8.51 -16.81 -12.64
C ASN A 92 9.08 -17.75 -13.71
N GLN A 93 10.05 -18.60 -13.34
CA GLN A 93 10.60 -19.58 -14.28
C GLN A 93 9.51 -20.57 -14.69
N GLY A 94 9.33 -20.73 -16.02
CA GLY A 94 8.34 -21.63 -16.59
C GLY A 94 6.99 -20.99 -16.91
N GLU A 95 6.87 -19.69 -16.72
CA GLU A 95 5.68 -18.91 -17.10
C GLU A 95 6.02 -17.78 -18.05
#